data_2c84cd1891b24a7df6951c45560af936
#
_entry.id   2c84cd1891b24a7df6951c45560af936
#
_cell.length_a   1.000
_cell.length_b   1.000
_cell.length_c   1.000
_cell.angle_alpha   90.00
_cell.angle_beta   90.00
_cell.angle_gamma   90.00
#
_symmetry.space_group_name_H-M   'P 1'
#
loop_
_entity.id
_entity.type
_entity.pdbx_description
1 polymer ?
#
loop_
_entity_poly.entity_id
_entity_poly.type
_entity_poly.pdbx_seq_one_letter_code
_entity_poly.pdbx_strand_id
1 'polypeptide(L)'
;AGEHRTMATAVGTAFARPSLPELSSLSGGADGRANPTVGQKTDAWDKHFADGELIDISFLIVGSTSTDAGGGSESAQDTVADHNSLVNSAILIAEARKDCLVVASPRRASVVNVASESTQSTNVKADFSSVTSSSYAVLDSGWVYQYERYNDKYCWIPGNGHTAGIMARADLLQDPWYSPAGFSRGQYMGITKLAFNPKQASRDDLYRARINPIVTFPGQGTVLFGDKTALNSPSAFDRINVRRLFIVLEKAISTAAKAQLFEFNDSFTRASFRAAIEPFLR
;
A
#
# COMPACT_ATOMS: atom_id res chain seq x y z
N ALA A 1 -4.45 -27.09 30.73
CA ALA A 1 -3.90 -28.41 31.01
C ALA A 1 -3.28 -28.36 32.40
N GLY A 2 -3.93 -28.97 33.37
CA GLY A 2 -3.44 -28.99 34.73
C GLY A 2 -2.13 -29.75 34.80
N GLU A 3 -1.14 -29.22 35.50
CA GLU A 3 0.06 -29.95 35.82
C GLU A 3 -0.34 -31.22 36.57
N HIS A 4 -0.07 -32.37 36.00
CA HIS A 4 -0.04 -33.59 36.70
C HIS A 4 1.15 -33.54 37.69
N ARG A 5 0.90 -33.11 38.90
CA ARG A 5 1.85 -33.33 39.98
C ARG A 5 2.02 -34.83 40.13
N THR A 6 3.17 -35.31 39.74
CA THR A 6 3.56 -36.68 39.93
C THR A 6 3.56 -36.98 41.43
N MET A 7 2.73 -37.91 41.84
CA MET A 7 2.59 -38.40 43.22
C MET A 7 3.81 -39.19 43.72
N ALA A 8 4.95 -39.06 43.08
CA ALA A 8 6.10 -39.93 43.29
C ALA A 8 7.07 -39.48 44.39
N THR A 9 6.82 -38.41 45.13
CA THR A 9 7.84 -37.88 46.07
C THR A 9 7.43 -37.81 47.52
N ALA A 10 6.37 -38.47 47.94
CA ALA A 10 5.97 -38.41 49.33
C ALA A 10 5.76 -39.79 49.97
N VAL A 11 6.84 -40.54 50.12
CA VAL A 11 6.85 -41.59 51.11
C VAL A 11 7.02 -40.92 52.45
N GLY A 12 5.93 -40.77 53.19
CA GLY A 12 5.93 -40.32 54.56
C GLY A 12 5.40 -38.90 54.85
N THR A 13 4.94 -38.14 53.84
CA THR A 13 4.26 -36.85 54.09
C THR A 13 2.77 -36.95 53.81
N ALA A 14 1.98 -36.35 54.72
CA ALA A 14 0.53 -36.31 54.56
C ALA A 14 0.17 -35.70 53.20
N PHE A 15 -0.73 -36.35 52.49
CA PHE A 15 -1.29 -35.83 51.23
C PHE A 15 -1.92 -34.47 51.47
N ALA A 16 -1.27 -33.41 51.01
CA ALA A 16 -1.92 -32.10 50.90
C ALA A 16 -2.92 -32.18 49.76
N ARG A 17 -4.22 -32.08 50.04
CA ARG A 17 -5.23 -31.92 49.01
C ARG A 17 -4.92 -30.64 48.20
N PRO A 18 -4.87 -30.69 46.88
CA PRO A 18 -4.77 -29.48 46.11
C PRO A 18 -5.92 -28.58 46.47
N SER A 19 -5.66 -27.34 46.82
CA SER A 19 -6.70 -26.32 47.02
C SER A 19 -7.40 -26.09 45.67
N LEU A 20 -8.69 -26.36 45.64
CA LEU A 20 -9.50 -26.02 44.43
C LEU A 20 -10.31 -24.71 44.74
N PRO A 21 -10.38 -23.84 43.76
CA PRO A 21 -9.70 -23.83 42.44
C PRO A 21 -8.32 -23.19 42.49
N GLU A 22 -7.34 -23.87 41.94
CA GLU A 22 -6.00 -23.28 41.75
C GLU A 22 -6.08 -22.34 40.55
N LEU A 23 -6.29 -21.07 40.81
CA LEU A 23 -6.20 -19.99 39.81
C LEU A 23 -4.70 -19.66 39.64
N SER A 24 -4.04 -20.32 38.73
CA SER A 24 -2.71 -19.93 38.30
C SER A 24 -2.81 -19.04 37.06
N SER A 25 -2.30 -17.82 37.16
CA SER A 25 -2.14 -16.97 35.99
C SER A 25 -1.06 -17.56 35.08
N LEU A 26 -1.39 -17.80 33.84
CA LEU A 26 -0.38 -18.12 32.83
C LEU A 26 0.53 -16.90 32.67
N SER A 27 1.83 -17.09 32.89
CA SER A 27 2.84 -16.05 32.70
C SER A 27 3.85 -16.47 31.64
N GLY A 28 4.53 -15.51 31.02
CA GLY A 28 5.55 -15.77 30.00
C GLY A 28 5.00 -16.03 28.59
N GLY A 29 3.70 -15.92 28.36
CA GLY A 29 3.13 -15.89 27.03
C GLY A 29 3.40 -14.53 26.36
N ALA A 30 3.83 -14.53 25.10
CA ALA A 30 3.81 -13.35 24.27
C ALA A 30 2.60 -13.44 23.34
N ASP A 31 1.80 -12.37 23.29
CA ASP A 31 0.57 -12.33 22.45
C ASP A 31 0.85 -12.10 20.96
N GLY A 32 2.12 -12.01 20.58
CA GLY A 32 2.54 -11.80 19.19
C GLY A 32 2.17 -10.43 18.62
N ARG A 33 1.71 -9.49 19.46
CA ARG A 33 1.35 -8.12 19.04
C ARG A 33 2.55 -7.18 18.90
N ALA A 34 3.77 -7.70 19.00
CA ALA A 34 4.93 -6.89 18.68
C ALA A 34 4.87 -6.46 17.21
N ASN A 35 5.00 -5.16 17.01
CA ASN A 35 4.93 -4.57 15.67
C ASN A 35 6.12 -5.04 14.83
N PRO A 36 5.89 -5.54 13.61
CA PRO A 36 6.98 -5.93 12.75
C PRO A 36 7.86 -4.72 12.41
N THR A 37 9.16 -4.90 12.47
CA THR A 37 10.13 -3.88 12.05
C THR A 37 10.02 -3.64 10.54
N VAL A 38 10.54 -2.51 10.06
CA VAL A 38 10.62 -2.22 8.61
C VAL A 38 11.35 -3.36 7.89
N GLY A 39 12.50 -3.84 8.44
CA GLY A 39 13.22 -4.97 7.89
C GLY A 39 12.37 -6.25 7.77
N GLN A 40 11.62 -6.60 8.80
CA GLN A 40 10.72 -7.77 8.73
C GLN A 40 9.60 -7.61 7.69
N LYS A 41 9.09 -6.39 7.48
CA LYS A 41 8.10 -6.12 6.44
C LYS A 41 8.71 -6.24 5.04
N THR A 42 9.90 -5.69 4.83
CA THR A 42 10.62 -5.76 3.55
C THR A 42 11.04 -7.19 3.22
N ASP A 43 11.56 -7.95 4.19
CA ASP A 43 11.90 -9.37 4.02
C ASP A 43 10.68 -10.22 3.65
N ALA A 44 9.52 -9.92 4.25
CA ALA A 44 8.28 -10.61 3.91
C ALA A 44 7.82 -10.28 2.47
N TRP A 45 7.98 -9.03 2.04
CA TRP A 45 7.65 -8.62 0.67
C TRP A 45 8.59 -9.26 -0.35
N ASP A 46 9.88 -9.26 -0.10
CA ASP A 46 10.86 -9.91 -0.97
C ASP A 46 10.58 -11.41 -1.10
N LYS A 47 10.25 -12.06 0.02
CA LYS A 47 9.96 -13.49 0.02
C LYS A 47 8.67 -13.86 -0.73
N HIS A 48 7.64 -13.00 -0.68
CA HIS A 48 6.32 -13.34 -1.17
C HIS A 48 5.93 -12.62 -2.46
N PHE A 49 6.44 -11.42 -2.70
CA PHE A 49 6.04 -10.57 -3.82
C PHE A 49 7.13 -10.29 -4.85
N ALA A 50 8.39 -10.68 -4.60
CA ALA A 50 9.46 -10.47 -5.58
C ALA A 50 9.30 -11.33 -6.83
N ASP A 51 8.73 -12.53 -6.70
CA ASP A 51 8.51 -13.45 -7.80
C ASP A 51 7.13 -13.25 -8.45
N GLY A 52 7.13 -12.69 -9.67
CA GLY A 52 5.93 -12.47 -10.47
C GLY A 52 5.35 -13.72 -11.10
N GLU A 53 6.09 -14.84 -11.12
CA GLU A 53 5.57 -16.11 -11.65
C GLU A 53 4.71 -16.84 -10.64
N LEU A 54 5.02 -16.71 -9.35
CA LEU A 54 4.28 -17.37 -8.27
C LEU A 54 3.01 -16.61 -7.88
N ILE A 55 3.10 -15.28 -7.77
CA ILE A 55 1.99 -14.44 -7.29
C ILE A 55 1.77 -13.28 -8.25
N ASP A 56 0.60 -13.27 -8.88
CA ASP A 56 0.16 -12.18 -9.74
C ASP A 56 -0.44 -11.05 -8.90
N ILE A 57 0.20 -9.87 -8.92
CA ILE A 57 -0.29 -8.67 -8.25
C ILE A 57 -0.40 -7.50 -9.24
N SER A 58 -1.39 -6.63 -9.04
CA SER A 58 -1.54 -5.39 -9.81
C SER A 58 -1.14 -4.16 -9.01
N PHE A 59 -1.34 -4.19 -7.68
CA PHE A 59 -1.00 -3.10 -6.79
C PHE A 59 -0.26 -3.63 -5.57
N LEU A 60 0.81 -2.94 -5.18
CA LEU A 60 1.51 -3.13 -3.92
C LEU A 60 1.20 -1.93 -3.02
N ILE A 61 0.35 -2.13 -2.03
CA ILE A 61 -0.10 -1.09 -1.12
C ILE A 61 0.85 -1.04 0.07
N VAL A 62 1.58 0.08 0.20
CA VAL A 62 2.53 0.27 1.30
C VAL A 62 1.74 0.64 2.55
N GLY A 63 1.70 -0.27 3.52
CA GLY A 63 1.10 0.00 4.82
C GLY A 63 1.82 1.09 5.60
N SER A 64 1.23 1.53 6.71
CA SER A 64 1.88 2.46 7.63
C SER A 64 3.12 1.83 8.27
N THR A 65 4.16 2.64 8.50
CA THR A 65 5.28 2.27 9.38
C THR A 65 4.84 2.22 10.84
N SER A 66 3.93 3.13 11.22
CA SER A 66 3.30 3.14 12.53
C SER A 66 2.28 2.01 12.64
N THR A 67 2.28 1.36 13.77
CA THR A 67 1.40 0.22 14.07
C THR A 67 0.18 0.59 14.89
N ASP A 68 0.08 1.85 15.28
CA ASP A 68 -1.03 2.35 16.07
C ASP A 68 -2.27 2.63 15.21
N ALA A 69 -2.98 1.59 14.86
CA ALA A 69 -4.38 1.69 14.44
C ALA A 69 -5.31 2.17 15.58
N GLY A 70 -4.80 2.29 16.80
CA GLY A 70 -5.62 2.47 18.00
C GLY A 70 -5.28 3.60 18.97
N GLY A 71 -4.34 4.52 18.66
CA GLY A 71 -4.13 5.72 19.50
C GLY A 71 -3.15 5.57 20.67
N GLY A 72 -2.23 4.64 20.61
CA GLY A 72 -1.07 4.56 21.49
C GLY A 72 0.11 5.41 21.03
N SER A 73 1.17 5.43 21.79
CA SER A 73 2.42 6.14 21.50
C SER A 73 2.99 5.76 20.14
N GLU A 74 3.39 6.73 19.34
CA GLU A 74 4.11 6.49 18.08
C GLU A 74 5.29 5.56 18.34
N SER A 75 5.36 4.47 17.58
CA SER A 75 6.49 3.56 17.72
C SER A 75 7.77 4.27 17.32
N ALA A 76 8.88 3.91 17.97
CA ALA A 76 10.21 4.45 17.64
C ALA A 76 10.62 4.24 16.16
N GLN A 77 9.82 3.53 15.39
CA GLN A 77 10.05 3.19 13.97
C GLN A 77 9.24 4.05 12.99
N ASP A 78 8.46 5.04 13.45
CA ASP A 78 7.73 5.95 12.54
C ASP A 78 8.57 7.18 12.20
N THR A 79 9.80 6.97 11.78
CA THR A 79 10.65 8.05 11.28
C THR A 79 10.46 8.25 9.77
N VAL A 80 10.85 9.43 9.25
CA VAL A 80 10.89 9.68 7.81
C VAL A 80 11.79 8.68 7.09
N ALA A 81 12.91 8.31 7.72
CA ALA A 81 13.85 7.34 7.16
C ALA A 81 13.24 5.94 7.03
N ASP A 82 12.53 5.48 8.06
CA ASP A 82 11.84 4.18 8.05
C ASP A 82 10.74 4.14 6.99
N HIS A 83 9.98 5.24 6.88
CA HIS A 83 8.94 5.38 5.86
C HIS A 83 9.52 5.31 4.45
N ASN A 84 10.56 6.10 4.17
CA ASN A 84 11.24 6.08 2.87
C ASN A 84 11.88 4.73 2.56
N SER A 85 12.46 4.05 3.55
CA SER A 85 13.03 2.71 3.40
C SER A 85 11.96 1.71 2.97
N LEU A 86 10.79 1.74 3.62
CA LEU A 86 9.67 0.85 3.30
C LEU A 86 9.12 1.12 1.89
N VAL A 87 8.91 2.39 1.52
CA VAL A 87 8.42 2.79 0.20
C VAL A 87 9.44 2.42 -0.89
N ASN A 88 10.72 2.69 -0.66
CA ASN A 88 11.78 2.38 -1.62
C ASN A 88 11.95 0.87 -1.85
N SER A 89 11.81 0.05 -0.81
CA SER A 89 11.82 -1.41 -0.96
C SER A 89 10.66 -1.90 -1.83
N ALA A 90 9.46 -1.34 -1.64
CA ALA A 90 8.32 -1.65 -2.50
C ALA A 90 8.56 -1.23 -3.97
N ILE A 91 9.18 -0.06 -4.19
CA ILE A 91 9.53 0.44 -5.51
C ILE A 91 10.53 -0.50 -6.21
N LEU A 92 11.56 -0.97 -5.49
CA LEU A 92 12.53 -1.91 -6.05
C LEU A 92 11.88 -3.21 -6.54
N ILE A 93 10.93 -3.75 -5.76
CA ILE A 93 10.15 -4.93 -6.17
C ILE A 93 9.34 -4.63 -7.43
N ALA A 94 8.63 -3.49 -7.48
CA ALA A 94 7.82 -3.14 -8.64
C ALA A 94 8.65 -2.88 -9.91
N GLU A 95 9.83 -2.27 -9.77
CA GLU A 95 10.77 -2.04 -10.89
C GLU A 95 11.39 -3.33 -11.41
N ALA A 96 11.66 -4.30 -10.52
CA ALA A 96 12.15 -5.62 -10.93
C ALA A 96 11.05 -6.41 -11.66
N ARG A 97 9.83 -6.40 -11.13
CA ARG A 97 8.67 -7.13 -11.68
C ARG A 97 8.10 -6.49 -12.96
N LYS A 98 7.95 -5.17 -12.98
CA LYS A 98 7.32 -4.36 -14.05
C LYS A 98 5.83 -4.62 -14.31
N ASP A 99 5.19 -5.42 -13.47
CA ASP A 99 3.79 -5.86 -13.62
C ASP A 99 2.84 -5.27 -12.58
N CYS A 100 3.33 -4.49 -11.64
CA CYS A 100 2.56 -3.89 -10.57
C CYS A 100 2.90 -2.42 -10.32
N LEU A 101 2.03 -1.74 -9.58
CA LEU A 101 2.18 -0.34 -9.20
C LEU A 101 2.17 -0.21 -7.68
N VAL A 102 3.13 0.51 -7.13
CA VAL A 102 3.21 0.84 -5.70
C VAL A 102 2.31 2.01 -5.38
N VAL A 103 1.56 1.94 -4.29
CA VAL A 103 0.76 3.07 -3.80
C VAL A 103 1.12 3.36 -2.35
N ALA A 104 1.55 4.59 -2.07
CA ALA A 104 2.01 5.01 -0.75
C ALA A 104 1.34 6.30 -0.28
N SER A 105 0.99 6.34 1.01
CA SER A 105 0.50 7.53 1.73
C SER A 105 1.55 8.04 2.71
N PRO A 106 1.50 9.33 3.12
CA PRO A 106 2.42 9.87 4.11
C PRO A 106 2.22 9.22 5.48
N ARG A 107 3.16 9.44 6.39
CA ARG A 107 3.06 8.96 7.76
C ARG A 107 1.85 9.58 8.48
N ARG A 108 1.29 8.82 9.44
CA ARG A 108 0.15 9.28 10.23
C ARG A 108 0.47 10.58 10.98
N ALA A 109 1.63 10.64 11.62
CA ALA A 109 2.08 11.79 12.41
C ALA A 109 2.20 13.08 11.59
N SER A 110 2.42 12.97 10.28
CA SER A 110 2.59 14.13 9.39
C SER A 110 1.27 14.84 9.09
N VAL A 111 0.14 14.18 9.21
CA VAL A 111 -1.17 14.72 8.82
C VAL A 111 -2.25 14.64 9.90
N VAL A 112 -2.26 13.58 10.74
CA VAL A 112 -3.30 13.40 11.76
C VAL A 112 -2.94 14.19 13.00
N ASN A 113 -3.90 14.97 13.53
CA ASN A 113 -3.76 15.85 14.70
C ASN A 113 -2.72 17.02 14.53
N VAL A 114 -2.36 17.34 13.30
CA VAL A 114 -1.54 18.53 13.00
C VAL A 114 -2.45 19.71 12.75
N ALA A 115 -2.29 20.77 13.54
CA ALA A 115 -3.24 21.89 13.56
C ALA A 115 -3.17 22.82 12.33
N SER A 116 -1.98 22.93 11.69
CA SER A 116 -1.76 23.85 10.56
C SER A 116 -1.70 23.11 9.24
N GLU A 117 -2.53 23.54 8.29
CA GLU A 117 -2.54 22.99 6.92
C GLU A 117 -1.20 23.19 6.20
N SER A 118 -0.53 24.31 6.39
CA SER A 118 0.80 24.55 5.81
C SER A 118 1.87 23.63 6.41
N THR A 119 1.77 23.34 7.70
CA THR A 119 2.65 22.36 8.37
C THR A 119 2.40 20.94 7.83
N GLN A 120 1.14 20.55 7.66
CA GLN A 120 0.78 19.26 7.04
C GLN A 120 1.39 19.15 5.63
N SER A 121 1.23 20.16 4.80
CA SER A 121 1.82 20.19 3.45
C SER A 121 3.34 20.03 3.47
N THR A 122 4.03 20.72 4.40
CA THR A 122 5.48 20.61 4.56
C THR A 122 5.91 19.23 5.02
N ASN A 123 5.21 18.67 6.00
CA ASN A 123 5.48 17.34 6.54
C ASN A 123 5.29 16.25 5.47
N VAL A 124 4.20 16.32 4.70
CA VAL A 124 3.94 15.37 3.60
C VAL A 124 5.05 15.42 2.54
N LYS A 125 5.52 16.60 2.19
CA LYS A 125 6.67 16.72 1.27
C LYS A 125 7.96 16.15 1.88
N ALA A 126 8.18 16.33 3.17
CA ALA A 126 9.33 15.78 3.87
C ALA A 126 9.29 14.26 3.94
N ASP A 127 8.11 13.66 4.15
CA ASP A 127 7.93 12.21 4.18
C ASP A 127 8.36 11.53 2.88
N PHE A 128 8.19 12.20 1.75
CA PHE A 128 8.54 11.65 0.44
C PHE A 128 9.83 12.23 -0.16
N SER A 129 10.59 13.01 0.62
CA SER A 129 11.78 13.72 0.12
C SER A 129 12.90 12.79 -0.38
N SER A 130 13.03 11.60 0.17
CA SER A 130 14.04 10.59 -0.16
C SER A 130 13.47 9.36 -0.86
N VAL A 131 12.25 9.45 -1.38
CA VAL A 131 11.65 8.40 -2.19
C VAL A 131 12.31 8.36 -3.57
N THR A 132 12.68 7.16 -4.00
CA THR A 132 13.30 6.91 -5.30
C THR A 132 12.38 7.36 -6.43
N SER A 133 12.95 8.08 -7.40
CA SER A 133 12.22 8.51 -8.60
C SER A 133 11.85 7.30 -9.46
N SER A 134 10.56 6.98 -9.52
CA SER A 134 10.06 5.83 -10.27
C SER A 134 8.70 6.10 -10.87
N SER A 135 8.47 5.58 -12.08
CA SER A 135 7.15 5.60 -12.69
C SER A 135 6.22 4.49 -12.15
N TYR A 136 6.77 3.53 -11.41
CA TYR A 136 6.01 2.44 -10.80
C TYR A 136 5.47 2.77 -9.41
N ALA A 137 5.57 4.04 -8.98
CA ALA A 137 5.03 4.47 -7.69
C ALA A 137 4.05 5.63 -7.82
N VAL A 138 3.00 5.60 -7.02
CA VAL A 138 1.98 6.63 -6.87
C VAL A 138 1.96 7.07 -5.42
N LEU A 139 2.14 8.37 -5.19
CA LEU A 139 2.16 8.97 -3.86
C LEU A 139 0.88 9.78 -3.68
N ASP A 140 0.18 9.57 -2.60
CA ASP A 140 -0.98 10.38 -2.23
C ASP A 140 -0.71 11.29 -1.02
N SER A 141 -1.63 12.20 -0.71
CA SER A 141 -1.39 13.25 0.27
C SER A 141 -1.97 12.98 1.65
N GLY A 142 -2.63 11.83 1.90
CA GLY A 142 -3.33 11.85 3.15
C GLY A 142 -3.90 10.59 3.76
N TRP A 143 -4.53 10.84 4.90
CA TRP A 143 -5.25 9.85 5.70
C TRP A 143 -6.72 10.18 5.71
N VAL A 144 -7.54 9.14 5.72
CA VAL A 144 -8.99 9.19 5.68
C VAL A 144 -9.58 8.65 6.98
N TYR A 145 -10.68 9.23 7.42
CA TYR A 145 -11.43 8.79 8.59
C TYR A 145 -12.65 8.03 8.14
N GLN A 146 -12.70 6.75 8.47
CA GLN A 146 -13.80 5.92 8.05
C GLN A 146 -14.26 5.00 9.18
N TYR A 147 -15.48 4.49 9.05
CA TYR A 147 -16.08 3.52 9.94
C TYR A 147 -15.46 2.14 9.72
N GLU A 148 -14.96 1.55 10.80
CA GLU A 148 -14.43 0.20 10.85
C GLU A 148 -15.54 -0.73 11.40
N ARG A 149 -16.07 -1.56 10.50
CA ARG A 149 -17.25 -2.37 10.72
C ARG A 149 -17.07 -3.46 11.78
N TYR A 150 -15.86 -4.02 11.90
CA TYR A 150 -15.63 -5.19 12.75
C TYR A 150 -15.51 -4.83 14.23
N ASN A 151 -14.94 -3.67 14.54
CA ASN A 151 -14.79 -3.17 15.90
C ASN A 151 -15.80 -2.06 16.24
N ASP A 152 -16.75 -1.77 15.35
CA ASP A 152 -17.80 -0.74 15.53
C ASP A 152 -17.24 0.62 15.96
N LYS A 153 -16.20 1.07 15.28
CA LYS A 153 -15.55 2.34 15.59
C LYS A 153 -15.06 3.06 14.34
N TYR A 154 -14.86 4.35 14.46
CA TYR A 154 -14.19 5.13 13.42
C TYR A 154 -12.69 5.14 13.65
N CYS A 155 -11.91 4.98 12.60
CA CYS A 155 -10.46 5.03 12.67
C CYS A 155 -9.85 5.81 11.50
N TRP A 156 -8.63 6.28 11.72
CA TRP A 156 -7.80 6.84 10.67
C TRP A 156 -7.06 5.73 9.94
N ILE A 157 -7.18 5.71 8.62
CA ILE A 157 -6.45 4.78 7.75
C ILE A 157 -5.74 5.56 6.64
N PRO A 158 -4.60 5.05 6.13
CA PRO A 158 -3.90 5.68 5.01
C PRO A 158 -4.76 5.67 3.75
N GLY A 159 -4.64 6.71 2.93
CA GLY A 159 -5.44 6.88 1.70
C GLY A 159 -5.09 5.92 0.57
N ASN A 160 -3.89 5.31 0.61
CA ASN A 160 -3.35 4.46 -0.45
C ASN A 160 -4.24 3.27 -0.83
N GLY A 161 -4.90 2.64 0.14
CA GLY A 161 -5.86 1.58 -0.14
C GLY A 161 -7.04 2.06 -0.98
N HIS A 162 -7.56 3.25 -0.67
CA HIS A 162 -8.62 3.88 -1.45
C HIS A 162 -8.11 4.32 -2.83
N THR A 163 -6.90 4.87 -2.91
CA THR A 163 -6.27 5.26 -4.18
C THR A 163 -6.11 4.06 -5.10
N ALA A 164 -5.64 2.91 -4.59
CA ALA A 164 -5.61 1.65 -5.34
C ALA A 164 -7.01 1.18 -5.74
N GLY A 165 -7.99 1.30 -4.83
CA GLY A 165 -9.39 0.95 -5.10
C GLY A 165 -10.04 1.81 -6.19
N ILE A 166 -9.72 3.10 -6.27
CA ILE A 166 -10.15 3.99 -7.35
C ILE A 166 -9.57 3.54 -8.69
N MET A 167 -8.28 3.17 -8.73
CA MET A 167 -7.64 2.65 -9.93
C MET A 167 -8.29 1.33 -10.38
N ALA A 168 -8.53 0.41 -9.46
CA ALA A 168 -9.21 -0.85 -9.74
C ALA A 168 -10.67 -0.63 -10.21
N ARG A 169 -11.37 0.34 -9.61
CA ARG A 169 -12.71 0.71 -10.06
C ARG A 169 -12.72 1.33 -11.46
N ALA A 170 -11.71 2.11 -11.80
CA ALA A 170 -11.58 2.67 -13.14
C ALA A 170 -11.45 1.56 -14.19
N ASP A 171 -10.75 0.45 -13.87
CA ASP A 171 -10.62 -0.71 -14.75
C ASP A 171 -11.94 -1.42 -15.00
N LEU A 172 -12.81 -1.47 -13.98
CA LEU A 172 -14.13 -2.10 -14.09
C LEU A 172 -15.13 -1.24 -14.86
N LEU A 173 -15.02 0.10 -14.79
CA LEU A 173 -15.96 1.03 -15.42
C LEU A 173 -15.58 1.39 -16.86
N GLN A 174 -14.29 1.37 -17.14
CA GLN A 174 -13.72 1.74 -18.43
C GLN A 174 -12.51 0.83 -18.69
N ASP A 175 -11.32 1.40 -18.80
CA ASP A 175 -10.09 0.66 -19.09
C ASP A 175 -8.91 1.21 -18.25
N PRO A 176 -7.84 0.43 -18.06
CA PRO A 176 -6.69 0.83 -17.25
C PRO A 176 -5.95 2.10 -17.69
N TRP A 177 -6.09 2.48 -18.96
CA TRP A 177 -5.46 3.69 -19.51
C TRP A 177 -6.25 4.98 -19.30
N TYR A 178 -7.42 4.91 -18.68
CA TYR A 178 -8.12 6.12 -18.25
C TYR A 178 -7.52 6.66 -16.96
N SER A 179 -7.41 8.00 -16.85
CA SER A 179 -6.95 8.63 -15.63
C SER A 179 -7.88 8.31 -14.45
N PRO A 180 -7.36 7.82 -13.32
CA PRO A 180 -8.16 7.53 -12.14
C PRO A 180 -8.55 8.79 -11.36
N ALA A 181 -8.07 9.96 -11.76
CA ALA A 181 -8.31 11.22 -11.06
C ALA A 181 -9.60 11.91 -11.48
N GLY A 182 -10.02 12.87 -10.68
CA GLY A 182 -11.13 13.79 -10.99
C GLY A 182 -12.49 13.32 -10.51
N PHE A 183 -13.50 14.14 -10.80
CA PHE A 183 -14.84 13.99 -10.22
C PHE A 183 -15.63 12.79 -10.74
N SER A 184 -15.37 12.35 -11.95
CA SER A 184 -16.12 11.23 -12.55
C SER A 184 -15.61 9.86 -12.09
N ARG A 185 -14.32 9.69 -11.90
CA ARG A 185 -13.67 8.39 -11.57
C ARG A 185 -12.93 8.39 -10.25
N GLY A 186 -12.35 9.54 -9.87
CA GLY A 186 -11.48 9.68 -8.70
C GLY A 186 -12.18 9.89 -7.37
N GLN A 187 -13.49 9.57 -7.25
CA GLN A 187 -14.22 9.75 -6.00
C GLN A 187 -13.89 8.64 -4.98
N TYR A 188 -13.57 9.06 -3.77
CA TYR A 188 -13.41 8.20 -2.61
C TYR A 188 -14.77 7.91 -1.98
N MET A 189 -15.05 6.64 -1.72
CA MET A 189 -16.31 6.20 -1.12
C MET A 189 -16.10 5.78 0.34
N GLY A 190 -17.13 5.93 1.17
CA GLY A 190 -17.11 5.47 2.57
C GLY A 190 -16.28 6.32 3.52
N ILE A 191 -15.87 7.52 3.10
CA ILE A 191 -15.03 8.42 3.89
C ILE A 191 -15.90 9.45 4.60
N THR A 192 -15.66 9.64 5.90
CA THR A 192 -16.34 10.68 6.71
C THR A 192 -15.62 12.02 6.61
N LYS A 193 -14.28 12.02 6.73
CA LYS A 193 -13.44 13.23 6.64
C LYS A 193 -12.00 12.89 6.27
N LEU A 194 -11.24 13.91 5.83
CA LEU A 194 -9.80 13.83 5.60
C LEU A 194 -9.04 14.36 6.81
N ALA A 195 -7.85 13.80 7.08
CA ALA A 195 -6.89 14.36 8.03
C ALA A 195 -6.28 15.67 7.50
N PHE A 196 -6.04 15.71 6.21
CA PHE A 196 -5.45 16.84 5.50
C PHE A 196 -6.28 17.16 4.24
N ASN A 197 -6.84 18.35 4.18
CA ASN A 197 -7.55 18.86 3.00
C ASN A 197 -6.80 20.08 2.45
N PRO A 198 -5.91 19.91 1.47
CA PRO A 198 -5.03 20.97 1.00
C PRO A 198 -5.78 22.07 0.25
N LYS A 199 -5.44 23.33 0.55
CA LYS A 199 -5.87 24.52 -0.19
C LYS A 199 -5.16 24.59 -1.54
N GLN A 200 -5.59 25.50 -2.42
CA GLN A 200 -5.06 25.60 -3.78
C GLN A 200 -3.53 25.70 -3.83
N ALA A 201 -2.94 26.61 -3.07
CA ALA A 201 -1.48 26.77 -3.05
C ALA A 201 -0.75 25.49 -2.62
N SER A 202 -1.25 24.82 -1.56
CA SER A 202 -0.67 23.55 -1.10
C SER A 202 -0.88 22.42 -2.09
N ARG A 203 -2.03 22.38 -2.82
CA ARG A 203 -2.25 21.41 -3.89
C ARG A 203 -1.25 21.59 -5.02
N ASP A 204 -0.98 22.82 -5.43
CA ASP A 204 -0.03 23.13 -6.49
C ASP A 204 1.39 22.71 -6.09
N ASP A 205 1.78 22.96 -4.82
CA ASP A 205 3.06 22.56 -4.28
C ASP A 205 3.21 21.04 -4.17
N LEU A 206 2.20 20.34 -3.68
CA LEU A 206 2.18 18.88 -3.61
C LEU A 206 2.28 18.27 -5.01
N TYR A 207 1.51 18.81 -5.96
CA TYR A 207 1.51 18.31 -7.32
C TYR A 207 2.85 18.55 -8.04
N ARG A 208 3.54 19.67 -7.75
CA ARG A 208 4.93 19.87 -8.20
C ARG A 208 5.89 18.86 -7.58
N ALA A 209 5.68 18.49 -6.32
CA ALA A 209 6.42 17.44 -5.63
C ALA A 209 5.99 16.01 -6.04
N ARG A 210 5.10 15.85 -7.03
CA ARG A 210 4.56 14.56 -7.53
C ARG A 210 3.73 13.78 -6.52
N ILE A 211 3.17 14.46 -5.56
CA ILE A 211 2.25 13.91 -4.59
C ILE A 211 0.84 14.26 -5.08
N ASN A 212 0.00 13.25 -5.24
CA ASN A 212 -1.36 13.44 -5.72
C ASN A 212 -2.27 13.90 -4.58
N PRO A 213 -2.82 15.13 -4.64
CA PRO A 213 -3.67 15.62 -3.57
C PRO A 213 -4.99 14.85 -3.48
N ILE A 214 -5.37 14.47 -2.26
CA ILE A 214 -6.72 14.01 -1.93
C ILE A 214 -7.46 15.24 -1.40
N VAL A 215 -8.59 15.61 -2.01
CA VAL A 215 -9.28 16.87 -1.72
C VAL A 215 -10.77 16.64 -1.54
N THR A 216 -11.35 17.24 -0.53
CA THR A 216 -12.81 17.31 -0.36
C THR A 216 -13.33 18.64 -0.88
N PHE A 217 -14.19 18.58 -1.89
CA PHE A 217 -14.89 19.75 -2.42
C PHE A 217 -16.33 19.79 -1.90
N PRO A 218 -16.81 20.94 -1.43
CA PRO A 218 -18.20 21.09 -1.00
C PRO A 218 -19.19 20.69 -2.11
N GLY A 219 -20.11 19.80 -1.80
CA GLY A 219 -21.12 19.33 -2.73
C GLY A 219 -20.66 18.31 -3.77
N GLN A 220 -19.35 18.01 -3.86
CA GLN A 220 -18.80 17.07 -4.86
C GLN A 220 -18.09 15.87 -4.24
N GLY A 221 -17.92 15.87 -2.91
CA GLY A 221 -17.29 14.78 -2.18
C GLY A 221 -15.75 14.85 -2.19
N THR A 222 -15.14 13.75 -1.78
CA THR A 222 -13.68 13.60 -1.71
C THR A 222 -13.17 12.94 -2.99
N VAL A 223 -12.15 13.52 -3.60
CA VAL A 223 -11.61 13.06 -4.88
C VAL A 223 -10.09 13.02 -4.89
N LEU A 224 -9.53 12.12 -5.68
CA LEU A 224 -8.13 12.16 -6.08
C LEU A 224 -7.96 13.27 -7.13
N PHE A 225 -7.20 14.30 -6.80
CA PHE A 225 -7.04 15.49 -7.64
C PHE A 225 -5.64 15.60 -8.25
N GLY A 226 -5.10 14.47 -8.69
CA GLY A 226 -3.81 14.35 -9.36
C GLY A 226 -3.63 12.97 -9.95
N ASP A 227 -2.82 12.85 -11.00
CA ASP A 227 -2.55 11.61 -11.72
C ASP A 227 -1.07 11.41 -12.05
N LYS A 228 -0.19 11.93 -11.20
CA LYS A 228 1.27 11.81 -11.37
C LYS A 228 1.83 10.55 -10.71
N THR A 229 2.83 9.98 -11.37
CA THR A 229 3.74 9.01 -10.77
C THR A 229 4.86 9.72 -9.99
N ALA A 230 5.65 8.98 -9.23
CA ALA A 230 6.81 9.52 -8.50
C ALA A 230 8.03 9.82 -9.40
N LEU A 231 7.89 9.76 -10.72
CA LEU A 231 8.96 9.98 -11.68
C LEU A 231 9.42 11.45 -11.71
N ASN A 232 10.71 11.69 -11.53
CA ASN A 232 11.30 13.02 -11.48
C ASN A 232 11.54 13.64 -12.87
N SER A 233 11.90 12.82 -13.84
CA SER A 233 12.18 13.28 -15.19
C SER A 233 10.89 13.50 -15.99
N PRO A 234 10.80 14.55 -16.82
CA PRO A 234 9.68 14.71 -17.74
C PRO A 234 9.63 13.54 -18.73
N SER A 235 8.52 12.82 -18.71
CA SER A 235 8.29 11.66 -19.58
C SER A 235 6.79 11.41 -19.69
N ALA A 236 6.37 10.68 -20.72
CA ALA A 236 5.00 10.18 -20.80
C ALA A 236 4.61 9.29 -19.60
N PHE A 237 5.61 8.63 -18.99
CA PHE A 237 5.43 7.79 -17.82
C PHE A 237 5.34 8.56 -16.48
N ASP A 238 5.34 9.89 -16.52
CA ASP A 238 5.03 10.71 -15.34
C ASP A 238 3.54 10.70 -14.99
N ARG A 239 2.70 10.05 -15.83
CA ARG A 239 1.26 9.90 -15.64
C ARG A 239 0.88 8.48 -15.26
N ILE A 240 -0.03 8.36 -14.29
CA ILE A 240 -0.53 7.07 -13.79
C ILE A 240 -1.19 6.27 -14.92
N ASN A 241 -2.04 6.91 -15.71
CA ASN A 241 -2.76 6.25 -16.79
C ASN A 241 -1.83 5.67 -17.86
N VAL A 242 -0.79 6.40 -18.25
CA VAL A 242 0.20 5.91 -19.25
C VAL A 242 0.99 4.73 -18.67
N ARG A 243 1.48 4.83 -17.43
CA ARG A 243 2.20 3.71 -16.81
C ARG A 243 1.33 2.48 -16.70
N ARG A 244 0.07 2.63 -16.31
CA ARG A 244 -0.88 1.52 -16.22
C ARG A 244 -1.20 0.89 -17.57
N LEU A 245 -1.36 1.69 -18.61
CA LEU A 245 -1.47 1.18 -19.98
C LEU A 245 -0.30 0.25 -20.33
N PHE A 246 0.94 0.71 -20.08
CA PHE A 246 2.12 -0.10 -20.40
C PHE A 246 2.24 -1.36 -19.54
N ILE A 247 1.88 -1.31 -18.26
CA ILE A 247 1.84 -2.51 -17.41
C ILE A 247 0.88 -3.56 -17.99
N VAL A 248 -0.32 -3.16 -18.41
CA VAL A 248 -1.30 -4.07 -19.01
C VAL A 248 -0.81 -4.61 -20.35
N LEU A 249 -0.24 -3.74 -21.22
CA LEU A 249 0.31 -4.15 -22.51
C LEU A 249 1.49 -5.13 -22.34
N GLU A 250 2.46 -4.80 -21.49
CA GLU A 250 3.63 -5.65 -21.22
C GLU A 250 3.20 -7.02 -20.69
N LYS A 251 2.22 -7.07 -19.79
CA LYS A 251 1.71 -8.31 -19.22
C LYS A 251 0.96 -9.16 -20.25
N ALA A 252 0.08 -8.55 -21.05
CA ALA A 252 -0.66 -9.24 -22.09
C ALA A 252 0.27 -9.79 -23.19
N ILE A 253 1.22 -8.97 -23.65
CA ILE A 253 2.19 -9.36 -24.67
C ILE A 253 3.12 -10.46 -24.15
N SER A 254 3.61 -10.35 -22.92
CA SER A 254 4.43 -11.38 -22.28
C SER A 254 3.69 -12.71 -22.18
N THR A 255 2.42 -12.70 -21.84
CA THR A 255 1.59 -13.91 -21.78
C THR A 255 1.40 -14.52 -23.18
N ALA A 256 1.13 -13.70 -24.19
CA ALA A 256 1.04 -14.17 -25.58
C ALA A 256 2.39 -14.71 -26.11
N ALA A 257 3.51 -14.09 -25.70
CA ALA A 257 4.85 -14.51 -26.09
C ALA A 257 5.24 -15.89 -25.53
N LYS A 258 4.67 -16.30 -24.38
CA LYS A 258 4.94 -17.64 -23.82
C LYS A 258 4.54 -18.78 -24.77
N ALA A 259 3.53 -18.56 -25.60
CA ALA A 259 3.11 -19.55 -26.61
C ALA A 259 4.12 -19.73 -27.77
N GLN A 260 5.06 -18.79 -27.92
CA GLN A 260 6.10 -18.84 -28.97
C GLN A 260 7.46 -19.32 -28.42
N LEU A 261 7.53 -19.67 -27.13
CA LEU A 261 8.76 -20.21 -26.56
C LEU A 261 9.11 -21.54 -27.22
N PHE A 262 10.39 -21.70 -27.58
CA PHE A 262 10.96 -22.87 -28.25
C PHE A 262 10.56 -23.05 -29.74
N GLU A 263 9.80 -22.09 -30.33
CA GLU A 263 9.53 -22.10 -31.77
C GLU A 263 10.72 -21.52 -32.56
N PHE A 264 10.84 -21.92 -33.81
CA PHE A 264 11.87 -21.37 -34.69
C PHE A 264 11.62 -19.89 -35.00
N ASN A 265 12.70 -19.09 -34.98
CA ASN A 265 12.61 -17.68 -35.31
C ASN A 265 12.57 -17.46 -36.84
N ASP A 266 11.51 -17.86 -37.47
CA ASP A 266 11.26 -17.74 -38.89
C ASP A 266 10.23 -16.62 -39.20
N SER A 267 9.95 -16.39 -40.49
CA SER A 267 8.99 -15.40 -40.94
C SER A 267 7.56 -15.77 -40.58
N PHE A 268 7.24 -17.05 -40.48
CA PHE A 268 5.91 -17.55 -40.16
C PHE A 268 5.59 -17.31 -38.68
N THR A 269 6.50 -17.70 -37.79
CA THR A 269 6.35 -17.50 -36.34
C THR A 269 6.21 -16.01 -36.00
N ARG A 270 7.04 -15.15 -36.61
CA ARG A 270 6.92 -13.70 -36.41
C ARG A 270 5.61 -13.11 -36.95
N ALA A 271 5.11 -13.60 -38.08
CA ALA A 271 3.83 -13.19 -38.63
C ALA A 271 2.66 -13.65 -37.75
N SER A 272 2.70 -14.89 -37.25
CA SER A 272 1.73 -15.45 -36.32
C SER A 272 1.65 -14.64 -35.02
N PHE A 273 2.82 -14.34 -34.42
CA PHE A 273 2.87 -13.52 -33.22
C PHE A 273 2.34 -12.09 -33.44
N ARG A 274 2.70 -11.46 -34.58
CA ARG A 274 2.17 -10.15 -34.94
C ARG A 274 0.64 -10.19 -35.10
N ALA A 275 0.11 -11.20 -35.76
CA ALA A 275 -1.34 -11.36 -35.95
C ALA A 275 -2.10 -11.58 -34.63
N ALA A 276 -1.47 -12.15 -33.62
CA ALA A 276 -2.06 -12.32 -32.29
C ALA A 276 -2.09 -10.99 -31.49
N ILE A 277 -1.07 -10.14 -31.63
CA ILE A 277 -0.93 -8.91 -30.84
C ILE A 277 -1.60 -7.70 -31.49
N GLU A 278 -1.53 -7.57 -32.83
CA GLU A 278 -2.00 -6.39 -33.56
C GLU A 278 -3.48 -6.04 -33.30
N PRO A 279 -4.44 -6.99 -33.22
CA PRO A 279 -5.82 -6.71 -32.86
C PRO A 279 -5.99 -6.12 -31.45
N PHE A 280 -5.10 -6.49 -30.53
CA PHE A 280 -5.12 -5.98 -29.15
C PHE A 280 -4.57 -4.54 -29.05
N LEU A 281 -3.69 -4.15 -29.98
CA LEU A 281 -3.09 -2.81 -30.00
C LEU A 281 -3.92 -1.77 -30.80
N ARG A 282 -4.96 -2.19 -31.51
CA ARG A 282 -5.88 -1.33 -32.28
C ARG A 282 -7.09 -0.89 -31.44
#